data_23605fd4eaa5f71035887e6757cf5b67
#
_entry.id   23605fd4eaa5f71035887e6757cf5b67
#
_cell.length_a   1.000
_cell.length_b   1.000
_cell.length_c   1.000
_cell.angle_alpha   90.00
_cell.angle_beta   90.00
_cell.angle_gamma   90.00
#
_symmetry.space_group_name_H-M   'P 1'
#
loop_
_entity.id
_entity.type
_entity.pdbx_description
1 polymer ?
#
loop_
_entity_poly.entity_id
_entity_poly.type
_entity_poly.pdbx_seq_one_letter_code
_entity_poly.pdbx_strand_id
1 'polypeptide(L)'
;MKNVRTKILKLLENNSKMDTKDLAVVLGMDESVVINTIQDMEQEQIICGYNTIINWDKTDDERVTALIEVKVAPQRGEGFERVAERIYNYEEVTSLYLMSGGFDMTVFIEGKTMKEVAQFVARKLAPMEGVLSTSTHFVLKKYKENGTKLEQDKKDERLVVTA
;
A
#
# COMPACT_ATOMS: atom_id res chain seq x y z
N MET A 1 -1.98 -11.41 26.88
CA MET A 1 -2.29 -10.19 26.10
C MET A 1 -1.69 -10.18 24.69
N LYS A 2 -0.41 -10.50 24.45
CA LYS A 2 0.17 -10.52 23.07
C LYS A 2 -0.61 -11.37 22.06
N ASN A 3 -1.18 -12.50 22.47
CA ASN A 3 -1.94 -13.39 21.57
C ASN A 3 -3.28 -12.77 21.09
N VAL A 4 -3.96 -11.96 21.91
CA VAL A 4 -5.25 -11.33 21.57
C VAL A 4 -5.03 -10.22 20.54
N ARG A 5 -4.07 -9.32 20.76
CA ARG A 5 -3.71 -8.27 19.81
C ARG A 5 -3.40 -8.86 18.44
N THR A 6 -2.55 -9.88 18.37
CA THR A 6 -2.21 -10.55 17.12
C THR A 6 -3.42 -11.18 16.43
N LYS A 7 -4.37 -11.74 17.17
CA LYS A 7 -5.61 -12.29 16.60
C LYS A 7 -6.50 -11.20 16.01
N ILE A 8 -6.69 -10.09 16.73
CA ILE A 8 -7.44 -8.93 16.23
C ILE A 8 -6.79 -8.39 14.96
N LEU A 9 -5.48 -8.17 14.96
CA LEU A 9 -4.75 -7.66 13.79
C LEU A 9 -4.94 -8.56 12.56
N LYS A 10 -4.83 -9.89 12.70
CA LYS A 10 -5.05 -10.83 11.59
C LYS A 10 -6.48 -10.81 11.03
N LEU A 11 -7.47 -10.60 11.90
CA LEU A 11 -8.87 -10.47 11.45
C LEU A 11 -9.08 -9.16 10.70
N LEU A 12 -8.58 -8.04 11.23
CA LEU A 12 -8.68 -6.72 10.60
C LEU A 12 -7.85 -6.62 9.32
N GLU A 13 -6.68 -7.26 9.25
CA GLU A 13 -5.86 -7.33 8.03
C GLU A 13 -6.60 -8.01 6.88
N ASN A 14 -7.39 -9.06 7.17
CA ASN A 14 -8.21 -9.75 6.18
C ASN A 14 -9.51 -9.03 5.87
N ASN A 15 -10.13 -8.36 6.84
CA ASN A 15 -11.38 -7.63 6.69
C ASN A 15 -11.43 -6.43 7.63
N SER A 16 -10.92 -5.30 7.17
CA SER A 16 -10.92 -4.04 7.92
C SER A 16 -12.32 -3.48 8.21
N LYS A 17 -13.36 -4.01 7.55
CA LYS A 17 -14.76 -3.63 7.75
C LYS A 17 -15.47 -4.45 8.85
N MET A 18 -14.79 -5.45 9.45
CA MET A 18 -15.35 -6.24 10.54
C MET A 18 -15.61 -5.33 11.76
N ASP A 19 -16.83 -5.34 12.27
CA ASP A 19 -17.17 -4.53 13.44
C ASP A 19 -16.67 -5.15 14.75
N THR A 20 -16.70 -4.36 15.82
CA THR A 20 -16.18 -4.79 17.14
C THR A 20 -17.02 -5.90 17.77
N LYS A 21 -18.31 -5.97 17.44
CA LYS A 21 -19.22 -7.04 17.91
C LYS A 21 -18.86 -8.37 17.27
N ASP A 22 -18.66 -8.38 15.96
CA ASP A 22 -18.26 -9.57 15.23
C ASP A 22 -16.90 -10.07 15.69
N LEU A 23 -15.94 -9.15 15.91
CA LEU A 23 -14.64 -9.48 16.48
C LEU A 23 -14.76 -10.11 17.87
N ALA A 24 -15.60 -9.55 18.72
CA ALA A 24 -15.84 -10.05 20.07
C ALA A 24 -16.41 -11.48 20.06
N VAL A 25 -17.40 -11.74 19.20
CA VAL A 25 -17.99 -13.07 19.00
C VAL A 25 -16.95 -14.08 18.53
N VAL A 26 -16.18 -13.74 17.50
CA VAL A 26 -15.15 -14.63 16.93
C VAL A 26 -14.05 -14.95 17.94
N LEU A 27 -13.70 -13.98 18.78
CA LEU A 27 -12.64 -14.13 19.78
C LEU A 27 -13.13 -14.71 21.11
N GLY A 28 -14.45 -14.80 21.33
CA GLY A 28 -15.04 -15.21 22.59
C GLY A 28 -14.74 -14.25 23.76
N MET A 29 -14.80 -12.94 23.48
CA MET A 29 -14.43 -11.88 24.43
C MET A 29 -15.53 -10.83 24.53
N ASP A 30 -15.48 -10.02 25.60
CA ASP A 30 -16.35 -8.85 25.71
C ASP A 30 -15.99 -7.79 24.65
N GLU A 31 -17.01 -7.18 24.05
CA GLU A 31 -16.83 -6.14 23.05
C GLU A 31 -16.01 -4.94 23.57
N SER A 32 -16.21 -4.54 24.82
CA SER A 32 -15.47 -3.46 25.47
C SER A 32 -13.95 -3.73 25.50
N VAL A 33 -13.55 -4.99 25.70
CA VAL A 33 -12.14 -5.40 25.71
C VAL A 33 -11.56 -5.29 24.29
N VAL A 34 -12.33 -5.65 23.26
CA VAL A 34 -11.92 -5.53 21.86
C VAL A 34 -11.75 -4.06 21.48
N ILE A 35 -12.73 -3.20 21.81
CA ILE A 35 -12.68 -1.76 21.54
C ILE A 35 -11.43 -1.14 22.17
N ASN A 36 -11.22 -1.35 23.47
CA ASN A 36 -10.07 -0.79 24.17
C ASN A 36 -8.75 -1.30 23.58
N THR A 37 -8.67 -2.59 23.21
CA THR A 37 -7.47 -3.18 22.62
C THR A 37 -7.15 -2.57 21.24
N ILE A 38 -8.17 -2.28 20.43
CA ILE A 38 -7.99 -1.60 19.11
C ILE A 38 -7.53 -0.17 19.35
N GLN A 39 -8.19 0.59 20.24
CA GLN A 39 -7.81 1.96 20.55
C GLN A 39 -6.36 2.08 21.06
N ASP A 40 -5.94 1.16 21.93
CA ASP A 40 -4.56 1.10 22.40
C ASP A 40 -3.58 0.89 21.22
N MET A 41 -3.91 -0.03 20.29
CA MET A 41 -3.08 -0.31 19.12
C MET A 41 -3.04 0.86 18.12
N GLU A 42 -4.11 1.63 18.00
CA GLU A 42 -4.15 2.87 17.21
C GLU A 42 -3.28 3.97 17.85
N GLN A 43 -3.39 4.15 19.17
CA GLN A 43 -2.55 5.12 19.91
C GLN A 43 -1.07 4.76 19.87
N GLU A 44 -0.74 3.46 19.94
CA GLU A 44 0.62 2.94 19.82
C GLU A 44 1.13 2.93 18.35
N GLN A 45 0.32 3.38 17.39
CA GLN A 45 0.62 3.34 15.94
C GLN A 45 0.94 1.93 15.41
N ILE A 46 0.41 0.90 16.04
CA ILE A 46 0.44 -0.47 15.51
C ILE A 46 -0.60 -0.62 14.39
N ILE A 47 -1.78 -0.02 14.57
CA ILE A 47 -2.78 0.19 13.52
C ILE A 47 -2.62 1.63 13.05
N CYS A 48 -2.07 1.80 11.85
CA CYS A 48 -1.81 3.12 11.28
C CYS A 48 -2.96 3.63 10.41
N GLY A 49 -3.91 2.77 10.04
CA GLY A 49 -5.06 3.14 9.20
C GLY A 49 -5.82 1.93 8.68
N TYR A 50 -6.96 2.23 8.05
CA TYR A 50 -7.84 1.25 7.42
C TYR A 50 -8.05 1.63 5.97
N ASN A 51 -7.63 0.76 5.04
CA ASN A 51 -7.71 1.04 3.62
C ASN A 51 -8.70 0.12 2.91
N THR A 52 -9.40 0.66 1.93
CA THR A 52 -10.25 -0.10 1.02
C THR A 52 -9.49 -0.41 -0.27
N ILE A 53 -9.50 -1.68 -0.69
CA ILE A 53 -8.94 -2.09 -1.97
C ILE A 53 -10.00 -1.84 -3.05
N ILE A 54 -9.67 -0.99 -4.02
CA ILE A 54 -10.57 -0.58 -5.09
C ILE A 54 -9.98 -1.00 -6.43
N ASN A 55 -10.81 -1.66 -7.24
CA ASN A 55 -10.47 -1.92 -8.64
C ASN A 55 -10.85 -0.69 -9.48
N TRP A 56 -9.91 0.24 -9.62
CA TRP A 56 -10.10 1.50 -10.36
C TRP A 56 -10.36 1.28 -11.84
N ASP A 57 -9.85 0.18 -12.43
CA ASP A 57 -10.11 -0.17 -13.83
C ASP A 57 -11.60 -0.42 -14.14
N LYS A 58 -12.44 -0.57 -13.10
CA LYS A 58 -13.91 -0.73 -13.22
C LYS A 58 -14.67 0.56 -12.91
N THR A 59 -14.00 1.66 -12.80
CA THR A 59 -14.59 2.97 -12.54
C THR A 59 -14.28 3.92 -13.70
N ASP A 60 -14.93 5.07 -13.70
CA ASP A 60 -14.68 6.14 -14.70
C ASP A 60 -13.48 7.03 -14.29
N ASP A 61 -12.82 6.74 -13.17
CA ASP A 61 -11.66 7.49 -12.66
C ASP A 61 -10.36 6.84 -13.15
N GLU A 62 -9.81 7.36 -14.24
CA GLU A 62 -8.53 6.88 -14.79
C GLU A 62 -7.38 7.21 -13.84
N ARG A 63 -6.58 6.20 -13.51
CA ARG A 63 -5.40 6.34 -12.67
C ARG A 63 -4.21 5.64 -13.29
N VAL A 64 -3.08 6.32 -13.24
CA VAL A 64 -1.79 5.79 -13.67
C VAL A 64 -0.93 5.59 -12.43
N THR A 65 -0.58 4.34 -12.16
CA THR A 65 0.35 3.98 -11.09
C THR A 65 1.73 3.75 -11.68
N ALA A 66 2.76 4.27 -11.02
CA ALA A 66 4.14 3.99 -11.39
C ALA A 66 4.95 3.53 -10.17
N LEU A 67 5.87 2.61 -10.43
CA LEU A 67 6.96 2.23 -9.54
C LEU A 67 8.22 2.96 -10.01
N ILE A 68 8.90 3.65 -9.11
CA ILE A 68 10.12 4.38 -9.41
C ILE A 68 11.24 3.81 -8.55
N GLU A 69 12.26 3.28 -9.19
CA GLU A 69 13.52 2.92 -8.54
C GLU A 69 14.35 4.20 -8.35
N VAL A 70 14.86 4.40 -7.16
CA VAL A 70 15.69 5.56 -6.82
C VAL A 70 17.01 5.09 -6.25
N LYS A 71 18.12 5.59 -6.81
CA LYS A 71 19.44 5.49 -6.22
C LYS A 71 19.76 6.75 -5.46
N VAL A 72 20.27 6.58 -4.25
CA VAL A 72 20.53 7.68 -3.31
C VAL A 72 21.98 7.63 -2.86
N ALA A 73 22.63 8.78 -2.79
CA ALA A 73 23.92 8.90 -2.12
C ALA A 73 23.66 9.04 -0.60
N PRO A 74 24.02 8.04 0.22
CA PRO A 74 23.86 8.16 1.66
C PRO A 74 24.73 9.29 2.20
N GLN A 75 24.12 10.21 2.95
CA GLN A 75 24.85 11.30 3.58
C GLN A 75 25.43 10.83 4.93
N ARG A 76 26.63 11.29 5.26
CA ARG A 76 27.27 10.98 6.55
C ARG A 76 26.40 11.51 7.70
N GLY A 77 25.99 10.62 8.60
CA GLY A 77 25.23 10.95 9.81
C GLY A 77 23.71 10.90 9.69
N GLU A 78 23.14 11.04 8.49
CA GLU A 78 21.68 11.04 8.28
C GLU A 78 21.18 9.84 7.44
N GLY A 79 22.10 9.10 6.82
CA GLY A 79 21.76 7.89 6.04
C GLY A 79 20.79 8.17 4.89
N PHE A 80 19.75 7.35 4.79
CA PHE A 80 18.68 7.46 3.79
C PHE A 80 17.45 8.22 4.30
N GLU A 81 17.36 8.44 5.62
CA GLU A 81 16.15 8.95 6.29
C GLU A 81 15.73 10.33 5.78
N ARG A 82 16.68 11.23 5.61
CA ARG A 82 16.40 12.58 5.15
C ARG A 82 15.80 12.64 3.74
N VAL A 83 16.31 11.78 2.84
CA VAL A 83 15.77 11.70 1.47
C VAL A 83 14.39 11.06 1.51
N ALA A 84 14.23 9.98 2.30
CA ALA A 84 12.95 9.32 2.47
C ALA A 84 11.87 10.27 3.00
N GLU A 85 12.19 11.06 4.04
CA GLU A 85 11.29 12.05 4.62
C GLU A 85 10.80 13.07 3.59
N ARG A 86 11.68 13.57 2.76
CA ARG A 86 11.32 14.51 1.69
C ARG A 86 10.42 13.87 0.62
N ILE A 87 10.64 12.58 0.32
CA ILE A 87 9.86 11.84 -0.69
C ILE A 87 8.46 11.53 -0.18
N TYR A 88 8.32 10.94 1.03
CA TYR A 88 7.00 10.51 1.51
C TYR A 88 6.07 11.67 1.90
N ASN A 89 6.59 12.89 2.02
CA ASN A 89 5.77 14.08 2.24
C ASN A 89 5.06 14.60 0.97
N TYR A 90 5.33 14.03 -0.21
CA TYR A 90 4.57 14.38 -1.41
C TYR A 90 3.25 13.61 -1.45
N GLU A 91 2.15 14.32 -1.72
CA GLU A 91 0.80 13.73 -1.81
C GLU A 91 0.67 12.67 -2.91
N GLU A 92 1.47 12.78 -3.98
CA GLU A 92 1.49 11.83 -5.08
C GLU A 92 2.11 10.48 -4.68
N VAL A 93 2.90 10.44 -3.59
CA VAL A 93 3.56 9.23 -3.10
C VAL A 93 2.59 8.40 -2.27
N THR A 94 2.27 7.22 -2.78
CA THR A 94 1.38 6.26 -2.10
C THR A 94 2.14 5.26 -1.24
N SER A 95 3.39 4.94 -1.60
CA SER A 95 4.25 4.07 -0.81
C SER A 95 5.73 4.36 -1.07
N LEU A 96 6.55 4.18 -0.03
CA LEU A 96 8.00 4.31 -0.08
C LEU A 96 8.65 3.20 0.72
N TYR A 97 9.62 2.51 0.12
CA TYR A 97 10.36 1.43 0.76
C TYR A 97 11.86 1.61 0.57
N LEU A 98 12.64 1.37 1.63
CA LEU A 98 14.08 1.17 1.52
C LEU A 98 14.34 -0.27 1.08
N MET A 99 15.16 -0.44 0.07
CA MET A 99 15.38 -1.71 -0.61
C MET A 99 16.81 -2.22 -0.42
N SER A 100 16.95 -3.53 -0.40
CA SER A 100 18.25 -4.19 -0.57
C SER A 100 18.40 -4.63 -2.03
N GLY A 101 19.48 -4.24 -2.71
CA GLY A 101 19.70 -4.69 -4.10
C GLY A 101 20.34 -3.64 -5.00
N GLY A 102 19.92 -3.58 -6.26
CA GLY A 102 20.50 -2.74 -7.30
C GLY A 102 20.18 -1.25 -7.21
N PHE A 103 19.20 -0.87 -6.40
CA PHE A 103 18.78 0.50 -6.08
C PHE A 103 18.40 0.59 -4.61
N ASP A 104 18.25 1.81 -4.09
CA ASP A 104 18.13 2.04 -2.65
C ASP A 104 16.68 2.21 -2.20
N MET A 105 15.83 2.82 -3.02
CA MET A 105 14.42 3.05 -2.66
C MET A 105 13.48 2.71 -3.81
N THR A 106 12.30 2.21 -3.46
CA THR A 106 11.15 2.07 -4.36
C THR A 106 10.08 3.05 -3.93
N VAL A 107 9.66 3.90 -4.87
CA VAL A 107 8.58 4.89 -4.68
C VAL A 107 7.40 4.48 -5.54
N PHE A 108 6.22 4.31 -4.96
CA PHE A 108 4.98 4.19 -5.70
C PHE A 108 4.27 5.53 -5.71
N ILE A 109 3.87 5.96 -6.90
CA ILE A 109 3.10 7.18 -7.09
C ILE A 109 1.86 6.92 -7.92
N GLU A 110 0.84 7.74 -7.71
CA GLU A 110 -0.36 7.75 -8.54
C GLU A 110 -0.57 9.14 -9.14
N GLY A 111 -1.06 9.16 -10.39
CA GLY A 111 -1.43 10.36 -11.11
C GLY A 111 -2.56 10.06 -12.08
N LYS A 112 -3.17 11.09 -12.66
CA LYS A 112 -4.24 10.93 -13.66
C LYS A 112 -3.69 10.54 -15.03
N THR A 113 -2.47 10.95 -15.34
CA THR A 113 -1.84 10.71 -16.65
C THR A 113 -0.38 10.31 -16.50
N MET A 114 0.14 9.59 -17.49
CA MET A 114 1.58 9.31 -17.58
C MET A 114 2.43 10.60 -17.60
N LYS A 115 1.90 11.67 -18.17
CA LYS A 115 2.58 12.97 -18.22
C LYS A 115 2.72 13.59 -16.82
N GLU A 116 1.71 13.50 -15.98
CA GLU A 116 1.78 13.97 -14.58
C GLU A 116 2.83 13.19 -13.80
N VAL A 117 2.83 11.87 -13.92
CA VAL A 117 3.85 11.00 -13.32
C VAL A 117 5.26 11.39 -13.79
N ALA A 118 5.46 11.52 -15.08
CA ALA A 118 6.76 11.93 -15.65
C ALA A 118 7.19 13.33 -15.16
N GLN A 119 6.25 14.27 -15.05
CA GLN A 119 6.52 15.62 -14.53
C GLN A 119 6.89 15.60 -13.04
N PHE A 120 6.24 14.76 -12.21
CA PHE A 120 6.61 14.57 -10.82
C PHE A 120 8.05 14.10 -10.70
N VAL A 121 8.42 13.05 -11.46
CA VAL A 121 9.80 12.54 -11.44
C VAL A 121 10.80 13.60 -11.86
N ALA A 122 10.55 14.27 -12.99
CA ALA A 122 11.49 15.24 -13.55
C ALA A 122 11.64 16.52 -12.72
N ARG A 123 10.57 16.97 -12.05
CA ARG A 123 10.57 18.26 -11.34
C ARG A 123 10.76 18.15 -9.84
N LYS A 124 10.33 17.04 -9.22
CA LYS A 124 10.34 16.86 -7.78
C LYS A 124 11.36 15.81 -7.33
N LEU A 125 11.40 14.65 -7.98
CA LEU A 125 12.18 13.52 -7.50
C LEU A 125 13.63 13.53 -8.01
N ALA A 126 13.85 13.61 -9.34
CA ALA A 126 15.19 13.56 -9.93
C ALA A 126 16.12 14.73 -9.52
N PRO A 127 15.63 15.99 -9.35
CA PRO A 127 16.49 17.10 -8.93
C PRO A 127 16.71 17.16 -7.41
N MET A 128 16.12 16.23 -6.63
CA MET A 128 16.24 16.24 -5.19
C MET A 128 17.68 15.95 -4.77
N GLU A 129 18.19 16.76 -3.85
CA GLU A 129 19.52 16.56 -3.26
C GLU A 129 19.64 15.15 -2.65
N GLY A 130 20.69 14.44 -2.98
CA GLY A 130 20.91 13.06 -2.54
C GLY A 130 20.38 12.01 -3.52
N VAL A 131 19.53 12.36 -4.48
CA VAL A 131 19.09 11.45 -5.54
C VAL A 131 20.14 11.41 -6.66
N LEU A 132 20.64 10.21 -6.96
CA LEU A 132 21.64 9.96 -7.98
C LEU A 132 21.02 9.62 -9.34
N SER A 133 20.00 8.78 -9.31
CA SER A 133 19.26 8.37 -10.51
C SER A 133 17.87 7.85 -10.17
N THR A 134 16.99 7.90 -11.17
CA THR A 134 15.63 7.37 -11.09
C THR A 134 15.33 6.53 -12.33
N SER A 135 14.57 5.43 -12.16
CA SER A 135 14.03 4.61 -13.24
C SER A 135 12.54 4.41 -13.02
N THR A 136 11.71 4.82 -13.98
CA THR A 136 10.25 4.81 -13.84
C THR A 136 9.66 3.63 -14.61
N HIS A 137 8.83 2.85 -13.94
CA HIS A 137 8.09 1.71 -14.48
C HIS A 137 6.60 1.96 -14.31
N PHE A 138 5.86 2.07 -15.41
CA PHE A 138 4.41 2.20 -15.35
C PHE A 138 3.75 0.84 -15.12
N VAL A 139 2.83 0.79 -14.16
CA VAL A 139 2.00 -0.39 -13.94
C VAL A 139 0.94 -0.45 -15.05
N LEU A 140 1.05 -1.45 -15.91
CA LEU A 140 0.11 -1.62 -17.03
C LEU A 140 -1.20 -2.27 -16.58
N LYS A 141 -1.14 -3.14 -15.57
CA LYS A 141 -2.31 -3.84 -15.04
C LYS A 141 -2.03 -4.37 -13.63
N LYS A 142 -2.99 -4.19 -12.73
CA LYS A 142 -2.97 -4.78 -11.40
C LYS A 142 -3.81 -6.06 -11.38
N TYR A 143 -3.18 -7.22 -11.22
CA TYR A 143 -3.88 -8.51 -11.11
C TYR A 143 -4.32 -8.82 -9.67
N LYS A 144 -3.50 -8.41 -8.71
CA LYS A 144 -3.71 -8.65 -7.28
C LYS A 144 -3.17 -7.48 -6.48
N GLU A 145 -3.90 -7.05 -5.46
CA GLU A 145 -3.50 -5.96 -4.55
C GLU A 145 -3.73 -6.40 -3.12
N ASN A 146 -2.73 -6.27 -2.25
CA ASN A 146 -2.82 -6.64 -0.83
C ASN A 146 -3.54 -7.96 -0.56
N GLY A 147 -3.20 -9.02 -1.30
CA GLY A 147 -3.82 -10.34 -1.14
C GLY A 147 -5.13 -10.55 -1.90
N THR A 148 -5.79 -9.49 -2.38
CA THR A 148 -7.09 -9.55 -3.08
C THR A 148 -6.90 -9.61 -4.60
N LYS A 149 -7.51 -10.59 -5.26
CA LYS A 149 -7.57 -10.66 -6.73
C LYS A 149 -8.49 -9.55 -7.25
N LEU A 150 -8.01 -8.75 -8.19
CA LEU A 150 -8.79 -7.67 -8.82
C LEU A 150 -9.61 -8.17 -10.02
N GLU A 151 -9.18 -9.26 -10.68
CA GLU A 151 -9.99 -9.96 -11.67
C GLU A 151 -10.77 -11.08 -11.00
N GLN A 152 -12.08 -11.14 -11.27
CA GLN A 152 -12.86 -12.32 -10.97
C GLN A 152 -12.53 -13.38 -12.03
N ASP A 153 -12.31 -14.63 -11.58
CA ASP A 153 -12.22 -15.76 -12.50
C ASP A 153 -13.47 -15.73 -13.39
N LYS A 154 -13.30 -15.58 -14.70
CA LYS A 154 -14.41 -15.80 -15.64
C LYS A 154 -14.89 -17.20 -15.35
N LYS A 155 -16.13 -17.35 -14.87
CA LYS A 155 -16.78 -18.67 -14.83
C LYS A 155 -16.67 -19.23 -16.23
N ASP A 156 -16.01 -20.38 -16.37
CA ASP A 156 -15.90 -21.11 -17.64
C ASP A 156 -17.31 -21.57 -18.00
N GLU A 157 -18.04 -20.75 -18.75
CA GLU A 157 -19.37 -21.09 -19.31
C GLU A 157 -19.22 -22.02 -20.50
N ARG A 158 -18.30 -22.96 -20.44
CA ARG A 158 -18.30 -24.10 -21.38
C ARG A 158 -19.50 -24.94 -21.03
N LEU A 159 -20.54 -24.80 -21.85
CA LEU A 159 -21.67 -25.74 -21.91
C LEU A 159 -21.08 -27.14 -21.99
N VAL A 160 -21.36 -27.96 -20.97
CA VAL A 160 -21.12 -29.40 -21.02
C VAL A 160 -22.11 -29.93 -22.08
N VAL A 161 -21.63 -30.10 -23.30
CA VAL A 161 -22.38 -30.81 -24.32
C VAL A 161 -22.31 -32.27 -23.93
N THR A 162 -23.33 -32.74 -23.22
CA THR A 162 -23.60 -34.18 -23.03
C THR A 162 -24.12 -34.72 -24.35
N ALA A 163 -23.32 -35.61 -24.94
CA ALA A 163 -23.73 -36.45 -26.07
C ALA A 163 -24.67 -37.56 -25.61
#